data_e7c31d56434e3d4f9cddff28545c6ca0
#
_entry.id   e7c31d56434e3d4f9cddff28545c6ca0
#
_cell.length_a   1.000
_cell.length_b   1.000
_cell.length_c   1.000
_cell.angle_alpha   90.00
_cell.angle_beta   90.00
_cell.angle_gamma   90.00
#
_symmetry.space_group_name_H-M   'P 1'
#
loop_
_entity.id
_entity.type
_entity.pdbx_description
1 polymer ?
#
loop_
_entity_poly.entity_id
_entity_poly.type
_entity_poly.pdbx_seq_one_letter_code
_entity_poly.pdbx_strand_id
1 'polypeptide(L)'
;MNEVSLIGYHGTDFANTHTILSDNYQISEGDTHWLGDGVYFFVESVLTNTEKAIELAEKWAIAQSWDNDTKKYKYNQYTVMASKIEVKEENFLDLTTADGIKTLLYLAENFLHLIKNVQRNRKRGLRFYDGLLLNWARKANIFSFDVIKGNFYIKFKNERVNKIELRTCNCTICSVYNPQKHIKFNKIIKKE
;
A
#
# COMPACT_ATOMS: atom_id res chain seq x y z
N MET A 1 -22.40 14.35 2.65
CA MET A 1 -20.94 14.15 2.59
C MET A 1 -20.72 12.99 1.63
N ASN A 2 -19.86 13.18 0.65
CA ASN A 2 -19.56 12.14 -0.33
C ASN A 2 -18.71 11.05 0.34
N GLU A 3 -18.96 9.79 -0.04
CA GLU A 3 -18.24 8.63 0.44
C GLU A 3 -17.56 7.94 -0.73
N VAL A 4 -16.29 7.59 -0.55
CA VAL A 4 -15.52 6.78 -1.49
C VAL A 4 -15.59 5.33 -1.05
N SER A 5 -16.01 4.45 -1.96
CA SER A 5 -16.06 3.00 -1.74
C SER A 5 -15.15 2.29 -2.73
N LEU A 6 -14.25 1.44 -2.21
CA LEU A 6 -13.29 0.68 -2.98
C LEU A 6 -13.37 -0.80 -2.61
N ILE A 7 -13.09 -1.67 -3.57
CA ILE A 7 -12.77 -3.08 -3.30
C ILE A 7 -11.25 -3.23 -3.42
N GLY A 8 -10.62 -3.59 -2.31
CA GLY A 8 -9.19 -3.86 -2.23
C GLY A 8 -8.91 -5.34 -2.11
N TYR A 9 -7.81 -5.79 -2.74
CA TYR A 9 -7.35 -7.18 -2.68
C TYR A 9 -6.01 -7.25 -1.94
N HIS A 10 -5.94 -8.14 -0.95
CA HIS A 10 -4.76 -8.34 -0.11
C HIS A 10 -4.32 -9.80 -0.14
N GLY A 11 -3.09 -10.02 -0.56
CA GLY A 11 -2.47 -11.35 -0.54
C GLY A 11 -1.64 -11.55 0.71
N THR A 12 -1.87 -12.64 1.44
CA THR A 12 -1.22 -12.91 2.73
C THR A 12 -1.00 -14.40 2.97
N ASP A 13 -0.20 -14.74 4.01
CA ASP A 13 -0.11 -16.10 4.55
C ASP A 13 -1.51 -16.60 4.95
N PHE A 14 -1.81 -17.84 4.61
CA PHE A 14 -3.07 -18.49 4.98
C PHE A 14 -3.31 -18.48 6.51
N ALA A 15 -2.26 -18.60 7.31
CA ALA A 15 -2.36 -18.56 8.76
C ALA A 15 -3.01 -17.29 9.31
N ASN A 16 -2.89 -16.16 8.60
CA ASN A 16 -3.48 -14.89 9.01
C ASN A 16 -4.98 -14.77 8.71
N THR A 17 -5.52 -15.69 7.90
CA THR A 17 -6.90 -15.58 7.37
C THR A 17 -7.95 -15.52 8.47
N HIS A 18 -7.84 -16.39 9.47
CA HIS A 18 -8.81 -16.45 10.57
C HIS A 18 -8.83 -15.13 11.36
N THR A 19 -7.65 -14.62 11.72
CA THR A 19 -7.53 -13.36 12.47
C THR A 19 -8.08 -12.18 11.66
N ILE A 20 -7.81 -12.13 10.35
CA ILE A 20 -8.36 -11.07 9.49
C ILE A 20 -9.88 -11.11 9.43
N LEU A 21 -10.48 -12.31 9.39
CA LEU A 21 -11.93 -12.47 9.36
C LEU A 21 -12.60 -12.12 10.69
N SER A 22 -11.96 -12.42 11.84
CA SER A 22 -12.51 -12.17 13.17
C SER A 22 -12.23 -10.75 13.68
N ASP A 23 -11.00 -10.28 13.51
CA ASP A 23 -10.49 -9.08 14.19
C ASP A 23 -10.04 -7.97 13.23
N ASN A 24 -10.24 -8.18 11.90
CA ASN A 24 -9.75 -7.31 10.85
C ASN A 24 -8.20 -7.33 10.72
N TYR A 25 -7.66 -6.48 9.89
CA TYR A 25 -6.22 -6.40 9.67
C TYR A 25 -5.51 -5.62 10.77
N GLN A 26 -4.27 -6.01 11.03
CA GLN A 26 -3.33 -5.19 11.77
C GLN A 26 -2.54 -4.29 10.80
N ILE A 27 -2.30 -3.05 11.19
CA ILE A 27 -1.50 -2.13 10.39
C ILE A 27 -0.04 -2.57 10.34
N SER A 28 0.58 -2.38 9.18
CA SER A 28 2.03 -2.49 9.04
C SER A 28 2.64 -1.11 9.21
N GLU A 29 3.63 -0.99 10.10
CA GLU A 29 4.34 0.25 10.37
C GLU A 29 5.78 0.15 9.87
N GLY A 30 6.30 1.24 9.29
CA GLY A 30 7.69 1.28 8.86
C GLY A 30 8.05 2.47 7.98
N ASP A 31 9.30 2.88 8.10
CA ASP A 31 9.83 4.05 7.39
C ASP A 31 10.01 3.82 5.87
N THR A 32 9.92 2.58 5.42
CA THR A 32 10.14 2.19 4.01
C THR A 32 8.84 1.93 3.27
N HIS A 33 7.69 2.11 3.90
CA HIS A 33 6.39 1.93 3.28
C HIS A 33 6.09 3.07 2.29
N TRP A 34 5.60 2.71 1.11
CA TRP A 34 5.42 3.67 0.00
C TRP A 34 4.33 4.72 0.26
N LEU A 35 3.23 4.30 0.87
CA LEU A 35 2.11 5.16 1.25
C LEU A 35 2.03 5.39 2.78
N GLY A 36 3.14 5.16 3.50
CA GLY A 36 3.18 5.24 4.95
C GLY A 36 2.60 4.00 5.65
N ASP A 37 2.33 4.13 6.94
CA ASP A 37 1.77 3.05 7.75
C ASP A 37 0.35 2.69 7.28
N GLY A 38 -0.04 1.43 7.43
CA GLY A 38 -1.38 0.99 7.08
C GLY A 38 -1.47 -0.44 6.58
N VAL A 39 -2.65 -0.83 6.16
CA VAL A 39 -2.90 -2.08 5.45
C VAL A 39 -2.96 -1.80 3.96
N TYR A 40 -2.21 -2.55 3.18
CA TYR A 40 -2.02 -2.32 1.75
C TYR A 40 -2.91 -3.25 0.93
N PHE A 41 -3.60 -2.68 -0.05
CA PHE A 41 -4.48 -3.40 -0.97
C PHE A 41 -4.19 -3.03 -2.40
N PHE A 42 -4.20 -3.99 -3.30
CA PHE A 42 -4.33 -3.72 -4.73
C PHE A 42 -5.77 -3.34 -5.04
N VAL A 43 -5.97 -2.30 -5.82
CA VAL A 43 -7.29 -1.85 -6.27
C VAL A 43 -7.35 -1.81 -7.79
N GLU A 44 -8.55 -2.00 -8.35
CA GLU A 44 -8.70 -1.96 -9.81
C GLU A 44 -8.41 -0.57 -10.38
N SER A 45 -7.70 -0.55 -11.49
CA SER A 45 -7.44 0.64 -12.29
C SER A 45 -7.28 0.26 -13.75
N VAL A 46 -8.23 0.69 -14.57
CA VAL A 46 -8.24 0.43 -16.02
C VAL A 46 -7.05 1.06 -16.73
N LEU A 47 -6.56 2.19 -16.22
CA LEU A 47 -5.47 2.95 -16.85
C LEU A 47 -4.07 2.52 -16.44
N THR A 48 -3.93 1.84 -15.29
CA THR A 48 -2.62 1.61 -14.67
C THR A 48 -2.30 0.14 -14.53
N ASN A 49 -3.28 -0.68 -14.11
CA ASN A 49 -3.00 -2.08 -13.82
C ASN A 49 -2.74 -2.86 -15.10
N THR A 50 -1.63 -3.59 -15.14
CA THR A 50 -1.31 -4.54 -16.23
C THR A 50 -2.09 -5.84 -16.12
N GLU A 51 -2.63 -6.13 -14.92
CA GLU A 51 -3.43 -7.31 -14.60
C GLU A 51 -4.54 -6.93 -13.62
N LYS A 52 -5.49 -7.83 -13.40
CA LYS A 52 -6.53 -7.62 -12.38
C LYS A 52 -5.91 -7.46 -10.99
N ALA A 53 -6.49 -6.63 -10.17
CA ALA A 53 -5.99 -6.38 -8.81
C ALA A 53 -5.90 -7.66 -7.96
N ILE A 54 -6.81 -8.62 -8.19
CA ILE A 54 -6.76 -9.93 -7.53
C ILE A 54 -5.50 -10.73 -7.93
N GLU A 55 -5.09 -10.70 -9.18
CA GLU A 55 -3.91 -11.38 -9.71
C GLU A 55 -2.62 -10.73 -9.17
N LEU A 56 -2.62 -9.40 -9.05
CA LEU A 56 -1.52 -8.65 -8.44
C LEU A 56 -1.38 -8.99 -6.95
N ALA A 57 -2.48 -9.11 -6.22
CA ALA A 57 -2.47 -9.50 -4.81
C ALA A 57 -1.96 -10.93 -4.61
N GLU A 58 -2.31 -11.84 -5.51
CA GLU A 58 -1.79 -13.20 -5.52
C GLU A 58 -0.27 -13.24 -5.77
N LYS A 59 0.20 -12.57 -6.81
CA LYS A 59 1.64 -12.44 -7.11
C LYS A 59 2.41 -11.86 -5.93
N TRP A 60 1.81 -10.89 -5.24
CA TRP A 60 2.40 -10.32 -4.03
C TRP A 60 2.52 -11.35 -2.91
N ALA A 61 1.46 -12.13 -2.63
CA ALA A 61 1.50 -13.19 -1.63
C ALA A 61 2.62 -14.20 -1.93
N ILE A 62 2.70 -14.66 -3.17
CA ILE A 62 3.76 -15.59 -3.61
C ILE A 62 5.15 -14.95 -3.46
N ALA A 63 5.32 -13.68 -3.86
CA ALA A 63 6.59 -12.99 -3.73
C ALA A 63 7.02 -12.81 -2.27
N GLN A 64 6.08 -12.54 -1.36
CA GLN A 64 6.35 -12.38 0.07
C GLN A 64 6.56 -13.70 0.81
N SER A 65 6.16 -14.83 0.25
CA SER A 65 6.43 -16.13 0.86
C SER A 65 7.92 -16.47 0.90
N TRP A 66 8.73 -15.93 -0.02
CA TRP A 66 10.15 -16.17 -0.06
C TRP A 66 10.95 -15.22 0.83
N ASP A 67 11.79 -15.78 1.68
CA ASP A 67 12.75 -15.03 2.51
C ASP A 67 14.12 -15.00 1.82
N ASN A 68 14.56 -13.78 1.48
CA ASN A 68 15.86 -13.61 0.80
C ASN A 68 17.07 -13.81 1.71
N ASP A 69 16.92 -13.62 3.00
CA ASP A 69 18.02 -13.73 3.96
C ASP A 69 18.25 -15.20 4.34
N THR A 70 17.18 -15.91 4.67
CA THR A 70 17.23 -17.33 5.05
C THR A 70 17.20 -18.30 3.88
N LYS A 71 16.86 -17.82 2.66
CA LYS A 71 16.67 -18.64 1.43
C LYS A 71 15.62 -19.76 1.60
N LYS A 72 14.57 -19.47 2.38
CA LYS A 72 13.47 -20.41 2.68
C LYS A 72 12.13 -19.75 2.44
N TYR A 73 11.10 -20.57 2.27
CA TYR A 73 9.72 -20.09 2.30
C TYR A 73 9.31 -19.81 3.75
N LYS A 74 8.70 -18.64 3.98
CA LYS A 74 8.07 -18.25 5.27
C LYS A 74 6.79 -19.02 5.49
N TYR A 75 6.06 -19.28 4.40
CA TYR A 75 4.81 -20.05 4.38
C TYR A 75 4.66 -20.74 3.02
N ASN A 76 3.88 -21.83 3.00
CA ASN A 76 3.63 -22.63 1.81
C ASN A 76 2.21 -22.50 1.26
N GLN A 77 1.32 -21.87 2.05
CA GLN A 77 -0.07 -21.62 1.66
C GLN A 77 -0.37 -20.14 1.79
N TYR A 78 -1.07 -19.60 0.80
CA TYR A 78 -1.49 -18.20 0.81
C TYR A 78 -2.99 -18.05 0.60
N THR A 79 -3.50 -16.86 0.93
CA THR A 79 -4.88 -16.47 0.72
C THR A 79 -4.91 -15.09 0.07
N VAL A 80 -5.83 -14.90 -0.88
CA VAL A 80 -6.21 -13.60 -1.39
C VAL A 80 -7.55 -13.20 -0.78
N MET A 81 -7.56 -12.11 -0.05
CA MET A 81 -8.71 -11.52 0.59
C MET A 81 -9.25 -10.36 -0.25
N ALA A 82 -10.57 -10.27 -0.44
CA ALA A 82 -11.22 -9.04 -0.89
C ALA A 82 -11.81 -8.31 0.31
N SER A 83 -11.60 -7.00 0.35
CA SER A 83 -12.07 -6.13 1.43
C SER A 83 -12.83 -4.93 0.87
N LYS A 84 -13.97 -4.61 1.48
CA LYS A 84 -14.71 -3.39 1.16
C LYS A 84 -14.19 -2.25 2.03
N ILE A 85 -13.67 -1.21 1.41
CA ILE A 85 -13.08 -0.04 2.05
C ILE A 85 -14.03 1.13 1.82
N GLU A 86 -14.47 1.78 2.89
CA GLU A 86 -15.33 2.96 2.84
C GLU A 86 -14.69 4.09 3.64
N VAL A 87 -14.60 5.26 3.00
CA VAL A 87 -13.98 6.44 3.61
C VAL A 87 -14.68 7.70 3.11
N LYS A 88 -14.83 8.69 3.97
CA LYS A 88 -15.30 10.00 3.54
C LYS A 88 -14.29 10.64 2.59
N GLU A 89 -14.76 11.33 1.56
CA GLU A 89 -13.91 11.99 0.57
C GLU A 89 -12.86 12.92 1.21
N GLU A 90 -13.22 13.63 2.26
CA GLU A 90 -12.32 14.51 3.01
C GLU A 90 -11.15 13.79 3.70
N ASN A 91 -11.28 12.47 3.95
CA ASN A 91 -10.25 11.61 4.56
C ASN A 91 -9.58 10.67 3.54
N PHE A 92 -9.78 10.93 2.25
CA PHE A 92 -9.22 10.14 1.16
C PHE A 92 -8.23 10.96 0.34
N LEU A 93 -6.97 10.53 0.30
CA LEU A 93 -5.94 11.16 -0.51
C LEU A 93 -5.68 10.31 -1.76
N ASP A 94 -6.12 10.80 -2.93
CA ASP A 94 -5.91 10.13 -4.20
C ASP A 94 -4.67 10.70 -4.95
N LEU A 95 -3.52 10.08 -4.76
CA LEU A 95 -2.28 10.45 -5.45
C LEU A 95 -2.26 10.03 -6.94
N THR A 96 -3.35 9.47 -7.45
CA THR A 96 -3.49 9.22 -8.91
C THR A 96 -4.07 10.42 -9.63
N THR A 97 -4.47 11.46 -8.91
CA THR A 97 -5.05 12.71 -9.42
C THR A 97 -4.05 13.87 -9.37
N ALA A 98 -4.29 14.88 -10.18
CA ALA A 98 -3.46 16.10 -10.17
C ALA A 98 -3.47 16.80 -8.80
N ASP A 99 -4.62 16.85 -8.12
CA ASP A 99 -4.74 17.53 -6.82
C ASP A 99 -4.09 16.73 -5.70
N GLY A 100 -4.18 15.39 -5.74
CA GLY A 100 -3.42 14.55 -4.82
C GLY A 100 -1.91 14.73 -4.96
N ILE A 101 -1.41 14.79 -6.19
CA ILE A 101 0.02 15.06 -6.46
C ILE A 101 0.43 16.45 -5.97
N LYS A 102 -0.39 17.50 -6.20
CA LYS A 102 -0.13 18.84 -5.65
C LYS A 102 -0.06 18.84 -4.12
N THR A 103 -0.93 18.07 -3.47
CA THR A 103 -0.91 17.90 -2.00
C THR A 103 0.40 17.29 -1.54
N LEU A 104 0.87 16.22 -2.20
CA LEU A 104 2.14 15.57 -1.87
C LEU A 104 3.33 16.52 -2.11
N LEU A 105 3.33 17.26 -3.21
CA LEU A 105 4.37 18.25 -3.52
C LEU A 105 4.40 19.37 -2.47
N TYR A 106 3.23 19.90 -2.08
CA TYR A 106 3.13 20.88 -1.00
C TYR A 106 3.72 20.36 0.31
N LEU A 107 3.42 19.13 0.68
CA LEU A 107 4.02 18.51 1.87
C LEU A 107 5.54 18.41 1.74
N ALA A 108 6.05 18.01 0.57
CA ALA A 108 7.47 17.86 0.33
C ALA A 108 8.22 19.21 0.40
N GLU A 109 7.68 20.23 -0.22
CA GLU A 109 8.28 21.59 -0.23
C GLU A 109 8.36 22.19 1.17
N ASN A 110 7.29 22.06 1.96
CA ASN A 110 7.20 22.72 3.25
C ASN A 110 7.79 21.91 4.41
N PHE A 111 7.81 20.57 4.34
CA PHE A 111 8.10 19.73 5.50
C PHE A 111 9.23 18.71 5.31
N LEU A 112 9.70 18.46 4.07
CA LEU A 112 10.73 17.46 3.82
C LEU A 112 12.04 17.72 4.59
N HIS A 113 12.35 19.00 4.86
CA HIS A 113 13.54 19.39 5.63
C HIS A 113 13.48 18.88 7.08
N LEU A 114 12.29 18.79 7.70
CA LEU A 114 12.11 18.25 9.04
C LEU A 114 12.43 16.76 9.07
N ILE A 115 12.03 16.02 8.04
CA ILE A 115 12.24 14.58 7.92
C ILE A 115 13.72 14.26 7.65
N LYS A 116 14.39 15.02 6.78
CA LYS A 116 15.82 14.86 6.47
C LYS A 116 16.70 15.01 7.72
N ASN A 117 16.33 15.89 8.63
CA ASN A 117 17.08 16.09 9.88
C ASN A 117 16.98 14.88 10.82
N VAL A 118 15.87 14.17 10.82
CA VAL A 118 15.70 12.92 11.58
C VAL A 118 16.56 11.79 10.98
N GLN A 119 16.81 11.81 9.68
CA GLN A 119 17.54 10.74 8.97
C GLN A 119 19.06 10.87 9.00
N ARG A 120 19.62 12.04 9.30
CA ARG A 120 21.09 12.22 9.43
C ARG A 120 21.72 11.23 10.41
N ASN A 121 20.93 10.69 11.34
CA ASN A 121 21.38 9.71 12.34
C ASN A 121 21.14 8.24 11.94
N ARG A 122 20.60 7.95 10.74
CA ARG A 122 20.32 6.58 10.27
C ARG A 122 21.41 6.08 9.34
N LYS A 123 21.93 4.88 9.62
CA LYS A 123 23.02 4.22 8.85
C LYS A 123 22.64 3.85 7.40
N ARG A 124 21.37 3.92 7.00
CA ARG A 124 20.89 3.68 5.63
C ARG A 124 20.05 4.86 5.16
N GLY A 125 20.54 5.59 4.15
CA GLY A 125 19.76 6.63 3.49
C GLY A 125 18.53 6.02 2.78
N LEU A 126 17.34 6.55 3.08
CA LEU A 126 16.15 6.26 2.29
C LEU A 126 16.27 6.97 0.93
N ARG A 127 15.89 6.27 -0.13
CA ARG A 127 15.85 6.85 -1.49
C ARG A 127 14.55 7.62 -1.76
N PHE A 128 13.46 7.23 -1.07
CA PHE A 128 12.12 7.77 -1.22
C PHE A 128 11.57 8.13 0.15
N TYR A 129 10.92 9.27 0.23
CA TYR A 129 10.44 9.84 1.49
C TYR A 129 8.91 9.93 1.56
N ASP A 130 8.22 9.51 0.49
CA ASP A 130 6.77 9.69 0.37
C ASP A 130 6.02 9.14 1.60
N GLY A 131 6.21 7.88 1.93
CA GLY A 131 5.54 7.26 3.05
C GLY A 131 5.89 7.88 4.41
N LEU A 132 7.14 8.29 4.60
CA LEU A 132 7.57 8.98 5.81
C LEU A 132 6.95 10.36 5.94
N LEU A 133 6.86 11.08 4.82
CA LEU A 133 6.23 12.39 4.73
C LEU A 133 4.73 12.30 5.02
N LEU A 134 4.06 11.31 4.45
CA LEU A 134 2.65 11.05 4.68
C LEU A 134 2.37 10.69 6.15
N ASN A 135 3.18 9.79 6.74
CA ASN A 135 3.09 9.46 8.16
C ASN A 135 3.29 10.68 9.05
N TRP A 136 4.29 11.49 8.73
CA TRP A 136 4.56 12.72 9.48
C TRP A 136 3.39 13.71 9.37
N ALA A 137 2.89 13.97 8.18
CA ALA A 137 1.79 14.89 7.94
C ALA A 137 0.51 14.50 8.71
N ARG A 138 0.22 13.19 8.77
CA ARG A 138 -0.88 12.64 9.54
C ARG A 138 -0.66 12.80 11.05
N LYS A 139 0.53 12.44 11.57
CA LYS A 139 0.87 12.55 13.00
C LYS A 139 0.88 14.01 13.47
N ALA A 140 1.27 14.94 12.61
CA ALA A 140 1.28 16.37 12.88
C ALA A 140 -0.08 17.06 12.66
N ASN A 141 -1.12 16.31 12.28
CA ASN A 141 -2.47 16.84 11.96
C ASN A 141 -2.46 17.93 10.88
N ILE A 142 -1.53 17.86 9.91
CA ILE A 142 -1.50 18.80 8.78
C ILE A 142 -2.64 18.50 7.82
N PHE A 143 -2.89 17.20 7.55
CA PHE A 143 -4.03 16.71 6.77
C PHE A 143 -4.64 15.49 7.46
N SER A 144 -5.98 15.45 7.41
CA SER A 144 -6.75 14.32 7.93
C SER A 144 -7.04 13.36 6.78
N PHE A 145 -6.18 12.37 6.57
CA PHE A 145 -6.43 11.28 5.62
C PHE A 145 -6.19 9.92 6.28
N ASP A 146 -7.17 9.05 6.13
CA ASP A 146 -7.15 7.69 6.67
C ASP A 146 -6.89 6.65 5.58
N VAL A 147 -7.17 7.00 4.31
CA VAL A 147 -6.93 6.13 3.14
C VAL A 147 -6.19 6.91 2.07
N ILE A 148 -5.11 6.33 1.56
CA ILE A 148 -4.31 6.91 0.48
C ILE A 148 -4.28 5.92 -0.68
N LYS A 149 -4.45 6.41 -1.92
CA LYS A 149 -4.33 5.62 -3.15
C LYS A 149 -3.22 6.19 -4.03
N GLY A 150 -2.42 5.33 -4.66
CA GLY A 150 -1.33 5.74 -5.55
C GLY A 150 -0.99 4.67 -6.59
N ASN A 151 -0.31 5.10 -7.66
CA ASN A 151 0.14 4.25 -8.74
C ASN A 151 1.61 3.88 -8.53
N PHE A 152 1.94 2.59 -8.71
CA PHE A 152 3.26 2.06 -8.47
C PHE A 152 3.75 1.16 -9.60
N TYR A 153 5.07 1.02 -9.67
CA TYR A 153 5.73 -0.01 -10.43
C TYR A 153 6.28 -1.07 -9.46
N ILE A 154 5.68 -2.25 -9.46
CA ILE A 154 6.18 -3.42 -8.72
C ILE A 154 6.82 -4.38 -9.69
N LYS A 155 8.06 -4.75 -9.40
CA LYS A 155 8.80 -5.73 -10.16
C LYS A 155 8.60 -7.11 -9.55
N PHE A 156 7.66 -7.86 -10.08
CA PHE A 156 7.56 -9.28 -9.79
C PHE A 156 8.69 -10.06 -10.47
N LYS A 157 9.15 -11.15 -9.86
CA LYS A 157 10.39 -11.85 -10.19
C LYS A 157 10.52 -12.26 -11.69
N ASN A 158 9.41 -12.52 -12.36
CA ASN A 158 9.38 -13.03 -13.73
C ASN A 158 9.04 -11.98 -14.81
N GLU A 159 8.79 -10.72 -14.43
CA GLU A 159 8.29 -9.69 -15.34
C GLU A 159 9.38 -8.73 -15.85
N ARG A 160 10.64 -9.14 -15.86
CA ARG A 160 11.67 -8.39 -16.56
C ARG A 160 11.52 -8.59 -18.06
N VAL A 161 10.96 -7.60 -18.72
CA VAL A 161 11.11 -7.47 -20.16
C VAL A 161 12.58 -7.16 -20.44
N ASN A 162 13.29 -8.10 -21.06
CA ASN A 162 14.72 -8.00 -21.32
C ASN A 162 15.05 -6.67 -22.01
N LYS A 163 15.99 -5.91 -21.43
CA LYS A 163 16.56 -4.66 -21.95
C LYS A 163 15.59 -3.48 -22.15
N ILE A 164 14.38 -3.51 -21.61
CA ILE A 164 13.50 -2.34 -21.60
C ILE A 164 13.60 -1.70 -20.21
N GLU A 165 14.06 -0.45 -20.15
CA GLU A 165 14.16 0.35 -18.92
C GLU A 165 12.91 1.18 -18.65
N LEU A 166 11.88 1.06 -19.48
CA LEU A 166 10.65 1.80 -19.31
C LEU A 166 10.00 1.44 -17.95
N ARG A 167 9.95 2.42 -17.06
CA ARG A 167 9.35 2.28 -15.73
C ARG A 167 7.96 2.90 -15.73
N THR A 168 7.02 2.24 -16.35
CA THR A 168 5.61 2.61 -16.24
C THR A 168 5.00 1.97 -15.00
N CYS A 169 4.04 2.66 -14.37
CA CYS A 169 3.24 2.06 -13.31
C CYS A 169 2.51 0.83 -13.84
N ASN A 170 2.46 -0.25 -13.05
CA ASN A 170 1.77 -1.49 -13.42
C ASN A 170 0.70 -1.90 -12.42
N CYS A 171 0.54 -1.17 -11.33
CA CYS A 171 -0.48 -1.42 -10.33
C CYS A 171 -0.92 -0.15 -9.61
N THR A 172 -2.15 -0.18 -9.12
CA THR A 172 -2.70 0.82 -8.20
C THR A 172 -2.90 0.18 -6.84
N ILE A 173 -2.43 0.87 -5.80
CA ILE A 173 -2.46 0.38 -4.42
C ILE A 173 -3.15 1.44 -3.56
N CYS A 174 -3.91 1.00 -2.56
CA CYS A 174 -4.31 1.87 -1.46
C CYS A 174 -3.74 1.36 -0.14
N SER A 175 -3.47 2.30 0.78
CA SER A 175 -3.11 2.05 2.17
C SER A 175 -4.24 2.56 3.07
N VAL A 176 -4.65 1.74 4.04
CA VAL A 176 -5.71 2.05 5.03
C VAL A 176 -5.07 2.16 6.40
N TYR A 177 -5.01 3.36 6.98
CA TYR A 177 -4.40 3.63 8.28
C TYR A 177 -5.23 3.14 9.46
N ASN A 178 -6.56 3.15 9.33
CA ASN A 178 -7.46 2.69 10.39
C ASN A 178 -8.40 1.62 9.83
N PRO A 179 -7.93 0.34 9.80
CA PRO A 179 -8.72 -0.76 9.24
C PRO A 179 -10.04 -0.99 9.97
N GLN A 180 -10.08 -0.82 11.29
CA GLN A 180 -11.29 -1.01 12.09
C GLN A 180 -12.40 -0.01 11.72
N LYS A 181 -12.02 1.20 11.33
CA LYS A 181 -12.95 2.26 10.94
C LYS A 181 -13.41 2.12 9.49
N HIS A 182 -12.52 1.75 8.60
CA HIS A 182 -12.72 1.90 7.16
C HIS A 182 -12.92 0.58 6.39
N ILE A 183 -12.51 -0.56 6.93
CA ILE A 183 -12.75 -1.87 6.30
C ILE A 183 -14.04 -2.44 6.87
N LYS A 184 -15.06 -2.53 6.01
CA LYS A 184 -16.42 -2.93 6.40
C LYS A 184 -16.68 -4.42 6.26
N PHE A 185 -15.91 -5.07 5.39
CA PHE A 185 -16.18 -6.46 5.04
C PHE A 185 -14.91 -7.10 4.48
N ASN A 186 -14.64 -8.34 4.90
CA ASN A 186 -13.54 -9.17 4.42
C ASN A 186 -14.07 -10.51 3.92
N LYS A 187 -13.58 -10.95 2.77
CA LYS A 187 -13.97 -12.24 2.16
C LYS A 187 -12.75 -12.92 1.54
N ILE A 188 -12.63 -14.24 1.74
CA ILE A 188 -11.67 -15.07 1.01
C ILE A 188 -12.13 -15.18 -0.45
N ILE A 189 -11.22 -14.87 -1.38
CA ILE A 189 -11.47 -15.01 -2.82
C ILE A 189 -10.69 -16.19 -3.39
N LYS A 190 -9.47 -16.38 -2.93
CA LYS A 190 -8.59 -17.46 -3.37
C LYS A 190 -7.80 -18.01 -2.18
N LYS A 191 -7.58 -19.33 -2.20
CA LYS A 191 -6.74 -20.05 -1.23
C LYS A 191 -5.95 -21.11 -2.00
N GLU A 192 -4.65 -21.13 -1.82
CA GLU A 192 -3.73 -22.15 -2.34
C GLU A 192 -2.60 -22.47 -1.35
#